data_8c90caee173f2e5795add509eb17b9b1
#
_entry.id   8c90caee173f2e5795add509eb17b9b1
#
_cell.length_a   1.000
_cell.length_b   1.000
_cell.length_c   1.000
_cell.angle_alpha   90.00
_cell.angle_beta   90.00
_cell.angle_gamma   90.00
#
_symmetry.space_group_name_H-M   'P 1'
#
loop_
_entity.id
_entity.type
_entity.pdbx_description
1 polymer ?
#
loop_
_entity_poly.entity_id
_entity_poly.type
_entity_poly.pdbx_seq_one_letter_code
_entity_poly.pdbx_strand_id
1 'polypeptide(L)'
;EDIFSHFGDIFGGGFGGFEGFGGGSRGGRRHVNKGSDLRVKVKLTLKEIATGVEKKIKVPKYVSCSHCNGTGAENGTAYTTCSKCNGSGVVTRVQQTFLGAMQSTTTCPDCGGEGRIITKKCPHCAGEGIVREEEVITLNIPAGVSEGMQLSMAGKGNAARHGGVN
;
A
#
# COMPACT_ATOMS: atom_id res chain seq x y z
N GLU A 1 38.99 -19.66 17.76
CA GLU A 1 37.87 -20.31 18.43
C GLU A 1 36.59 -19.55 18.08
N ASP A 2 35.83 -20.15 17.25
CA ASP A 2 34.38 -20.09 16.99
C ASP A 2 33.77 -18.91 16.26
N ILE A 3 34.44 -18.43 15.23
CA ILE A 3 33.80 -17.58 14.19
C ILE A 3 32.76 -18.40 13.40
N PHE A 4 32.92 -19.74 13.37
CA PHE A 4 32.01 -20.62 12.62
C PHE A 4 30.68 -20.89 13.36
N SER A 5 30.62 -20.79 14.69
CA SER A 5 29.37 -20.98 15.42
C SER A 5 28.41 -19.80 15.27
N HIS A 6 28.93 -18.58 15.17
CA HIS A 6 28.11 -17.40 14.86
C HIS A 6 27.63 -17.35 13.41
N PHE A 7 28.37 -18.01 12.50
CA PHE A 7 27.93 -18.10 11.09
C PHE A 7 26.81 -19.11 10.88
N GLY A 8 26.75 -20.14 11.73
CA GLY A 8 25.67 -21.12 11.74
C GLY A 8 24.33 -20.55 12.17
N ASP A 9 24.31 -19.61 13.11
CA ASP A 9 23.08 -18.97 13.58
C ASP A 9 22.51 -17.96 12.57
N ILE A 10 23.36 -17.30 11.80
CA ILE A 10 22.93 -16.36 10.77
C ILE A 10 22.45 -17.08 9.49
N PHE A 11 23.07 -18.22 9.15
CA PHE A 11 22.72 -18.99 7.96
C PHE A 11 21.89 -20.25 8.24
N GLY A 12 21.90 -20.77 9.45
CA GLY A 12 21.19 -22.00 9.83
C GLY A 12 19.68 -21.85 9.97
N GLY A 13 19.18 -20.64 10.19
CA GLY A 13 17.74 -20.36 10.30
C GLY A 13 17.01 -20.16 8.98
N GLY A 14 17.71 -20.04 7.85
CA GLY A 14 17.12 -19.71 6.56
C GLY A 14 17.28 -20.76 5.45
N PHE A 15 18.14 -21.79 5.66
CA PHE A 15 18.50 -22.72 4.58
C PHE A 15 17.77 -24.08 4.62
N GLY A 16 16.83 -24.25 5.56
CA GLY A 16 15.94 -25.42 5.62
C GLY A 16 14.78 -25.40 4.63
N GLY A 17 14.74 -24.45 3.70
CA GLY A 17 13.66 -24.28 2.72
C GLY A 17 14.01 -24.65 1.28
N PHE A 18 15.11 -25.38 1.03
CA PHE A 18 15.47 -25.78 -0.34
C PHE A 18 14.79 -27.08 -0.83
N GLU A 19 13.91 -27.66 -0.04
CA GLU A 19 13.08 -28.79 -0.44
C GLU A 19 11.67 -28.33 -0.83
N GLY A 20 11.55 -27.66 -1.94
CA GLY A 20 10.26 -27.16 -2.43
C GLY A 20 10.32 -26.59 -3.84
N PHE A 21 11.22 -27.11 -4.69
CA PHE A 21 11.22 -26.76 -6.12
C PHE A 21 10.13 -27.57 -6.87
N GLY A 22 8.92 -27.56 -6.32
CA GLY A 22 7.71 -28.12 -6.93
C GLY A 22 6.80 -26.98 -7.41
N GLY A 23 6.58 -26.91 -8.71
CA GLY A 23 5.81 -25.95 -9.46
C GLY A 23 4.52 -25.45 -8.81
N GLY A 24 4.62 -24.35 -8.12
CA GLY A 24 3.49 -23.49 -7.77
C GLY A 24 3.51 -22.28 -8.67
N SER A 25 2.56 -22.21 -9.58
CA SER A 25 2.24 -21.00 -10.35
C SER A 25 2.12 -19.81 -9.39
N ARG A 26 3.19 -19.04 -9.22
CA ARG A 26 3.14 -17.76 -8.56
C ARG A 26 2.36 -16.82 -9.46
N GLY A 27 1.05 -16.80 -9.28
CA GLY A 27 0.22 -15.72 -9.82
C GLY A 27 0.89 -14.40 -9.46
N GLY A 28 1.29 -13.64 -10.48
CA GLY A 28 1.96 -12.36 -10.29
C GLY A 28 1.16 -11.51 -9.31
N ARG A 29 1.73 -11.17 -8.18
CA ARG A 29 1.10 -10.27 -7.21
C ARG A 29 0.91 -8.95 -7.92
N ARG A 30 -0.32 -8.59 -8.21
CA ARG A 30 -0.65 -7.27 -8.73
C ARG A 30 -0.11 -6.25 -7.73
N HIS A 31 0.59 -5.26 -8.24
CA HIS A 31 1.03 -4.14 -7.42
C HIS A 31 -0.22 -3.40 -6.93
N VAL A 32 -0.54 -3.57 -5.66
CA VAL A 32 -1.66 -2.86 -5.03
C VAL A 32 -1.10 -1.57 -4.44
N ASN A 33 -1.63 -0.45 -4.89
CA ASN A 33 -1.31 0.84 -4.28
C ASN A 33 -1.83 0.84 -2.84
N LYS A 34 -1.00 1.30 -1.92
CA LYS A 34 -1.36 1.45 -0.51
C LYS A 34 -1.39 2.93 -0.15
N GLY A 35 -2.40 3.33 0.61
CA GLY A 35 -2.46 4.67 1.20
C GLY A 35 -1.40 4.85 2.27
N SER A 36 -1.06 6.10 2.54
CA SER A 36 -0.11 6.45 3.58
C SER A 36 -0.81 6.57 4.93
N ASP A 37 -0.09 6.17 5.98
CA ASP A 37 -0.57 6.32 7.35
C ASP A 37 -0.57 7.80 7.76
N LEU A 38 -1.61 8.21 8.49
CA LEU A 38 -1.72 9.53 9.07
C LEU A 38 -1.36 9.49 10.55
N ARG A 39 -0.58 10.47 10.98
CA ARG A 39 -0.27 10.66 12.40
C ARG A 39 -0.85 11.97 12.86
N VAL A 40 -1.74 11.91 13.84
CA VAL A 40 -2.41 13.06 14.40
C VAL A 40 -2.12 13.15 15.90
N LYS A 41 -1.69 14.31 16.35
CA LYS A 41 -1.48 14.56 17.78
C LYS A 41 -2.77 15.07 18.39
N VAL A 42 -3.24 14.39 19.42
CA VAL A 42 -4.44 14.75 20.16
C VAL A 42 -4.03 15.19 21.55
N LYS A 43 -4.51 16.38 21.95
CA LYS A 43 -4.32 16.88 23.32
C LYS A 43 -5.48 16.42 24.20
N LEU A 44 -5.16 15.86 25.35
CA LEU A 44 -6.11 15.37 26.33
C LEU A 44 -5.91 16.12 27.64
N THR A 45 -7.02 16.34 28.34
CA THR A 45 -7.00 16.85 29.72
C THR A 45 -6.85 15.70 30.71
N LEU A 46 -6.37 15.98 31.92
CA LEU A 46 -6.23 14.97 32.97
C LEU A 46 -7.56 14.28 33.34
N LYS A 47 -8.66 15.02 33.25
CA LYS A 47 -10.01 14.46 33.46
C LYS A 47 -10.39 13.44 32.38
N GLU A 48 -10.13 13.78 31.11
CA GLU A 48 -10.37 12.89 29.96
C GLU A 48 -9.50 11.64 30.04
N ILE A 49 -8.27 11.75 30.52
CA ILE A 49 -7.37 10.62 30.74
C ILE A 49 -7.88 9.69 31.84
N ALA A 50 -8.43 10.24 32.92
CA ALA A 50 -8.90 9.46 34.06
C ALA A 50 -10.19 8.66 33.77
N THR A 51 -11.08 9.23 32.97
CA THR A 51 -12.41 8.63 32.69
C THR A 51 -12.49 7.94 31.33
N GLY A 52 -11.56 8.22 30.43
CA GLY A 52 -11.70 7.93 29.03
C GLY A 52 -12.64 8.92 28.33
N VAL A 53 -12.49 9.08 27.04
CA VAL A 53 -13.28 10.04 26.26
C VAL A 53 -13.42 9.58 24.81
N GLU A 54 -14.59 9.89 24.26
CA GLU A 54 -14.81 9.81 22.81
C GLU A 54 -14.61 11.20 22.22
N LYS A 55 -13.57 11.35 21.38
CA LYS A 55 -13.24 12.61 20.72
C LYS A 55 -13.48 12.54 19.23
N LYS A 56 -14.17 13.54 18.68
CA LYS A 56 -14.31 13.70 17.23
C LYS A 56 -13.30 14.75 16.77
N ILE A 57 -12.45 14.34 15.82
CA ILE A 57 -11.45 15.22 15.22
C ILE A 57 -11.67 15.32 13.72
N LYS A 58 -11.48 16.51 13.16
CA LYS A 58 -11.43 16.73 11.72
C LYS A 58 -10.01 16.56 11.26
N VAL A 59 -9.79 15.66 10.34
CA VAL A 59 -8.46 15.37 9.78
C VAL A 59 -8.50 15.60 8.29
N PRO A 60 -7.66 16.49 7.74
CA PRO A 60 -7.50 16.60 6.31
C PRO A 60 -6.78 15.36 5.80
N LYS A 61 -7.42 14.60 4.91
CA LYS A 61 -6.85 13.41 4.31
C LYS A 61 -7.29 13.24 2.86
N TYR A 62 -6.63 12.33 2.16
CA TYR A 62 -7.07 11.92 0.85
C TYR A 62 -8.13 10.82 0.99
N VAL A 63 -9.25 11.02 0.30
CA VAL A 63 -10.35 10.06 0.20
C VAL A 63 -10.54 9.64 -1.24
N SER A 64 -11.15 8.48 -1.47
CA SER A 64 -11.46 8.02 -2.82
C SER A 64 -12.41 8.98 -3.52
N CYS A 65 -12.09 9.32 -4.76
CA CYS A 65 -12.94 10.19 -5.58
C CYS A 65 -14.29 9.50 -5.85
N SER A 66 -15.39 10.13 -5.47
CA SER A 66 -16.75 9.60 -5.67
C SER A 66 -17.16 9.56 -7.13
N HIS A 67 -16.64 10.48 -7.97
CA HIS A 67 -16.96 10.55 -9.40
C HIS A 67 -16.45 9.37 -10.21
N CYS A 68 -15.27 8.84 -9.87
CA CYS A 68 -14.67 7.71 -10.56
C CYS A 68 -14.53 6.47 -9.66
N ASN A 69 -15.12 6.48 -8.47
CA ASN A 69 -15.01 5.40 -7.48
C ASN A 69 -13.53 5.02 -7.18
N GLY A 70 -12.66 6.00 -7.16
CA GLY A 70 -11.25 5.82 -6.87
C GLY A 70 -10.40 5.29 -8.02
N THR A 71 -10.95 5.05 -9.21
CA THR A 71 -10.19 4.49 -10.35
C THR A 71 -9.32 5.51 -11.07
N GLY A 72 -9.65 6.79 -10.97
CA GLY A 72 -8.99 7.87 -11.70
C GLY A 72 -9.43 8.00 -13.17
N ALA A 73 -10.27 7.12 -13.65
CA ALA A 73 -10.82 7.16 -15.00
C ALA A 73 -12.18 7.86 -15.03
N GLU A 74 -12.49 8.57 -16.11
CA GLU A 74 -13.81 9.20 -16.29
C GLU A 74 -14.92 8.15 -16.11
N ASN A 75 -15.92 8.47 -15.30
CA ASN A 75 -17.02 7.56 -14.93
C ASN A 75 -16.58 6.20 -14.35
N GLY A 76 -15.33 6.06 -13.90
CA GLY A 76 -14.80 4.83 -13.34
C GLY A 76 -14.48 3.73 -14.35
N THR A 77 -14.67 3.93 -15.64
CA THR A 77 -14.56 2.90 -16.68
C THR A 77 -13.65 3.25 -17.86
N ALA A 78 -13.25 4.51 -17.99
CA ALA A 78 -12.43 4.98 -19.12
C ALA A 78 -10.96 4.54 -19.03
N TYR A 79 -10.72 3.25 -19.00
CA TYR A 79 -9.38 2.65 -19.01
C TYR A 79 -9.33 1.43 -19.93
N THR A 80 -8.13 1.11 -20.42
CA THR A 80 -7.86 -0.07 -21.23
C THR A 80 -6.75 -0.91 -20.59
N THR A 81 -6.73 -2.21 -20.91
CA THR A 81 -5.65 -3.08 -20.49
C THR A 81 -4.32 -2.63 -21.11
N CYS A 82 -3.27 -2.56 -20.31
CA CYS A 82 -1.95 -2.22 -20.81
C CYS A 82 -1.46 -3.29 -21.80
N SER A 83 -1.20 -2.87 -23.04
CA SER A 83 -0.74 -3.78 -24.10
C SER A 83 0.68 -4.30 -23.87
N LYS A 84 1.52 -3.55 -23.16
CA LYS A 84 2.92 -3.92 -22.91
C LYS A 84 3.07 -5.07 -21.91
N CYS A 85 2.24 -5.09 -20.88
CA CYS A 85 2.25 -6.14 -19.86
C CYS A 85 1.01 -7.05 -19.92
N ASN A 86 0.09 -6.80 -20.86
CA ASN A 86 -1.18 -7.54 -20.99
C ASN A 86 -1.98 -7.64 -19.68
N GLY A 87 -1.96 -6.57 -18.89
CA GLY A 87 -2.67 -6.50 -17.63
C GLY A 87 -1.95 -7.08 -16.41
N SER A 88 -0.73 -7.63 -16.58
CA SER A 88 0.03 -8.21 -15.46
C SER A 88 0.67 -7.19 -14.55
N GLY A 89 0.89 -5.97 -15.02
CA GLY A 89 1.58 -4.89 -14.29
C GLY A 89 3.09 -5.04 -14.24
N VAL A 90 3.64 -6.12 -14.76
CA VAL A 90 5.08 -6.40 -14.77
C VAL A 90 5.54 -6.84 -16.16
N VAL A 91 6.78 -6.55 -16.48
CA VAL A 91 7.43 -7.00 -17.71
C VAL A 91 8.68 -7.80 -17.34
N THR A 92 8.88 -8.88 -18.06
CA THR A 92 10.06 -9.72 -17.91
C THR A 92 11.09 -9.33 -18.94
N ARG A 93 12.31 -9.06 -18.50
CA ARG A 93 13.46 -8.80 -19.37
C ARG A 93 14.47 -9.92 -19.23
N VAL A 94 14.91 -10.44 -20.33
CA VAL A 94 15.99 -11.43 -20.38
C VAL A 94 17.27 -10.66 -20.74
N GLN A 95 18.25 -10.68 -19.84
CA GLN A 95 19.59 -10.11 -20.09
C GLN A 95 20.57 -11.25 -20.24
N GLN A 96 21.30 -11.23 -21.33
CA GLN A 96 22.39 -12.17 -21.56
C GLN A 96 23.65 -11.66 -20.85
N THR A 97 24.14 -12.46 -19.91
CA THR A 97 25.36 -12.16 -19.16
C THR A 97 26.40 -13.23 -19.49
N PHE A 98 27.64 -13.00 -19.10
CA PHE A 98 28.72 -13.98 -19.28
C PHE A 98 28.50 -15.31 -18.52
N LEU A 99 27.60 -15.30 -17.53
CA LEU A 99 27.19 -16.49 -16.76
C LEU A 99 25.91 -17.17 -17.33
N GLY A 100 25.36 -16.65 -18.43
CA GLY A 100 24.14 -17.14 -19.05
C GLY A 100 23.03 -16.09 -19.11
N ALA A 101 21.84 -16.53 -19.53
CA ALA A 101 20.67 -15.68 -19.61
C ALA A 101 20.05 -15.48 -18.21
N MET A 102 20.00 -14.24 -17.74
CA MET A 102 19.28 -13.86 -16.52
C MET A 102 17.92 -13.26 -16.87
N GLN A 103 16.89 -13.78 -16.26
CA GLN A 103 15.54 -13.26 -16.37
C GLN A 103 15.23 -12.38 -15.17
N SER A 104 14.92 -11.11 -15.41
CA SER A 104 14.50 -10.17 -14.39
C SER A 104 13.09 -9.67 -14.65
N THR A 105 12.29 -9.58 -13.61
CA THR A 105 10.92 -9.03 -13.67
C THR A 105 10.92 -7.64 -13.08
N THR A 106 10.46 -6.67 -13.86
CA THR A 106 10.38 -5.26 -13.45
C THR A 106 8.95 -4.75 -13.58
N THR A 107 8.62 -3.73 -12.82
CA THR A 107 7.34 -3.04 -12.94
C THR A 107 7.18 -2.48 -14.35
N CYS A 108 6.01 -2.66 -14.95
CA CYS A 108 5.73 -2.13 -16.29
C CYS A 108 5.80 -0.60 -16.26
N PRO A 109 6.66 0.03 -17.07
CA PRO A 109 6.81 1.49 -17.06
C PRO A 109 5.62 2.24 -17.65
N ASP A 110 4.85 1.59 -18.53
CA ASP A 110 3.73 2.23 -19.21
C ASP A 110 2.50 2.37 -18.31
N CYS A 111 2.22 1.39 -17.49
CA CYS A 111 1.08 1.41 -16.55
C CYS A 111 1.50 1.60 -15.08
N GLY A 112 2.80 1.70 -14.79
CA GLY A 112 3.29 1.87 -13.42
C GLY A 112 2.99 0.69 -12.49
N GLY A 113 2.75 -0.50 -13.02
CA GLY A 113 2.43 -1.70 -12.26
C GLY A 113 0.93 -2.00 -12.11
N GLU A 114 0.06 -1.14 -12.62
CA GLU A 114 -1.40 -1.29 -12.46
C GLU A 114 -2.03 -2.26 -13.47
N GLY A 115 -1.36 -2.53 -14.57
CA GLY A 115 -1.86 -3.41 -15.63
C GLY A 115 -2.91 -2.77 -16.54
N ARG A 116 -3.27 -1.51 -16.31
CA ARG A 116 -4.26 -0.74 -17.07
C ARG A 116 -3.79 0.68 -17.32
N ILE A 117 -4.25 1.26 -18.40
CA ILE A 117 -3.95 2.64 -18.79
C ILE A 117 -5.27 3.41 -18.85
N ILE A 118 -5.30 4.57 -18.21
CA ILE A 118 -6.46 5.46 -18.23
C ILE A 118 -6.50 6.16 -19.57
N THR A 119 -7.59 5.98 -20.33
CA THR A 119 -7.79 6.62 -21.63
C THR A 119 -8.34 8.03 -21.50
N LYS A 120 -9.23 8.24 -20.53
CA LYS A 120 -9.76 9.56 -20.16
C LYS A 120 -9.64 9.73 -18.66
N LYS A 121 -8.93 10.76 -18.25
CA LYS A 121 -8.76 11.11 -16.84
C LYS A 121 -10.04 11.68 -16.26
N CYS A 122 -10.39 11.28 -15.06
CA CYS A 122 -11.48 11.89 -14.32
C CYS A 122 -11.18 13.39 -14.07
N PRO A 123 -12.06 14.32 -14.49
CA PRO A 123 -11.80 15.74 -14.31
C PRO A 123 -11.82 16.18 -12.84
N HIS A 124 -12.49 15.42 -11.98
CA HIS A 124 -12.65 15.73 -10.56
C HIS A 124 -11.38 15.49 -9.74
N CYS A 125 -10.66 14.43 -10.04
CA CYS A 125 -9.42 14.06 -9.35
C CYS A 125 -8.18 14.14 -10.25
N ALA A 126 -8.30 14.66 -11.46
CA ALA A 126 -7.23 14.75 -12.46
C ALA A 126 -6.53 13.41 -12.76
N GLY A 127 -7.27 12.31 -12.65
CA GLY A 127 -6.77 10.96 -12.93
C GLY A 127 -6.10 10.26 -11.75
N GLU A 128 -6.03 10.87 -10.58
CA GLU A 128 -5.40 10.27 -9.40
C GLU A 128 -6.30 9.28 -8.65
N GLY A 129 -7.61 9.41 -8.79
CA GLY A 129 -8.60 8.58 -8.09
C GLY A 129 -8.83 8.97 -6.64
N ILE A 130 -8.14 9.99 -6.14
CA ILE A 130 -8.24 10.50 -4.78
C ILE A 130 -8.40 12.02 -4.77
N VAL A 131 -9.12 12.53 -3.79
CA VAL A 131 -9.30 13.97 -3.54
C VAL A 131 -8.99 14.28 -2.09
N ARG A 132 -8.57 15.51 -1.81
CA ARG A 132 -8.30 15.95 -0.45
C ARG A 132 -9.58 16.47 0.17
N GLU A 133 -10.02 15.84 1.25
CA GLU A 133 -11.19 16.24 2.03
C GLU A 133 -10.90 16.18 3.52
N GLU A 134 -11.76 16.83 4.32
CA GLU A 134 -11.71 16.73 5.77
C GLU A 134 -12.70 15.66 6.23
N GLU A 135 -12.19 14.62 6.86
CA GLU A 135 -13.02 13.57 7.47
C GLU A 135 -13.06 13.74 8.98
N VAL A 136 -14.26 13.61 9.54
CA VAL A 136 -14.45 13.56 10.99
C VAL A 136 -14.23 12.14 11.47
N ILE A 137 -13.18 11.92 12.26
CA ILE A 137 -12.84 10.63 12.83
C ILE A 137 -13.20 10.64 14.30
N THR A 138 -13.96 9.65 14.74
CA THR A 138 -14.28 9.42 16.14
C THR A 138 -13.19 8.55 16.76
N LEU A 139 -12.54 9.08 17.79
CA LEU A 139 -11.52 8.39 18.56
C LEU A 139 -12.07 7.97 19.91
N ASN A 140 -12.09 6.68 20.19
CA ASN A 140 -12.37 6.14 21.50
C ASN A 140 -11.06 6.01 22.27
N ILE A 141 -10.86 6.86 23.26
CA ILE A 141 -9.66 6.91 24.08
C ILE A 141 -9.99 6.26 25.42
N PRO A 142 -9.38 5.11 25.75
CA PRO A 142 -9.63 4.46 27.02
C PRO A 142 -9.04 5.25 28.19
N ALA A 143 -9.57 5.02 29.38
CA ALA A 143 -9.00 5.59 30.59
C ALA A 143 -7.59 5.05 30.85
N GLY A 144 -6.73 5.86 31.44
CA GLY A 144 -5.36 5.47 31.81
C GLY A 144 -4.32 5.60 30.71
N VAL A 145 -4.60 6.33 29.62
CA VAL A 145 -3.58 6.66 28.63
C VAL A 145 -2.54 7.61 29.19
N SER A 146 -1.27 7.37 28.87
CA SER A 146 -0.15 8.22 29.26
C SER A 146 0.35 9.07 28.09
N GLU A 147 1.13 10.09 28.41
CA GLU A 147 1.78 10.93 27.41
C GLU A 147 2.69 10.10 26.50
N GLY A 148 2.63 10.36 25.20
CA GLY A 148 3.39 9.61 24.19
C GLY A 148 2.78 8.29 23.74
N MET A 149 1.64 7.88 24.29
CA MET A 149 0.94 6.69 23.86
C MET A 149 0.39 6.86 22.44
N GLN A 150 0.50 5.80 21.64
CA GLN A 150 0.01 5.78 20.26
C GLN A 150 -1.18 4.84 20.14
N LEU A 151 -2.28 5.36 19.59
CA LEU A 151 -3.45 4.58 19.24
C LEU A 151 -3.47 4.34 17.73
N SER A 152 -3.58 3.10 17.31
CA SER A 152 -3.67 2.73 15.90
C SER A 152 -5.12 2.47 15.52
N MET A 153 -5.55 3.08 14.43
CA MET A 153 -6.87 2.86 13.83
C MET A 153 -6.72 2.36 12.40
N ALA A 154 -7.08 1.12 12.16
CA ALA A 154 -7.04 0.52 10.82
C ALA A 154 -8.07 1.17 9.89
N GLY A 155 -7.74 1.33 8.61
CA GLY A 155 -8.64 1.85 7.58
C GLY A 155 -8.93 3.35 7.66
N LYS A 156 -8.26 4.10 8.51
CA LYS A 156 -8.44 5.56 8.68
C LYS A 156 -7.31 6.41 8.11
N GLY A 157 -6.35 5.80 7.44
CA GLY A 157 -5.28 6.47 6.71
C GLY A 157 -5.76 7.16 5.42
N ASN A 158 -4.82 7.70 4.65
CA ASN A 158 -5.10 8.24 3.33
C ASN A 158 -5.57 7.14 2.38
N ALA A 159 -6.53 7.47 1.52
CA ALA A 159 -6.89 6.59 0.43
C ALA A 159 -5.72 6.40 -0.54
N ALA A 160 -5.58 5.21 -1.07
CA ALA A 160 -4.60 4.91 -2.10
C ALA A 160 -5.11 5.35 -3.48
N ARG A 161 -4.18 5.68 -4.36
CA ARG A 161 -4.51 6.00 -5.76
C ARG A 161 -5.09 4.77 -6.47
N HIS A 162 -5.96 5.03 -7.43
CA HIS A 162 -6.52 4.03 -8.34
C HIS A 162 -7.18 2.83 -7.65
N GLY A 163 -7.87 3.08 -6.56
CA GLY A 163 -8.65 2.06 -5.87
C GLY A 163 -7.83 1.05 -5.07
N GLY A 164 -6.64 1.44 -4.63
CA GLY A 164 -5.85 0.64 -3.70
C GLY A 164 -6.44 0.56 -2.28
N VAL A 165 -5.72 -0.03 -1.35
CA VAL A 165 -6.14 -0.19 0.05
C VAL A 165 -5.69 0.99 0.92
N ASN A 166 -6.51 1.34 1.90
CA ASN A 166 -6.22 2.40 2.90
C ASN A 166 -5.30 1.88 4.02
#